data_d53d34e8066d80e7fd48d47258e659ac
#
_entry.id   d53d34e8066d80e7fd48d47258e659ac
#
_cell.length_a   1.000
_cell.length_b   1.000
_cell.length_c   1.000
_cell.angle_alpha   90.00
_cell.angle_beta   90.00
_cell.angle_gamma   90.00
#
_symmetry.space_group_name_H-M   'P 1'
#
loop_
_entity.id
_entity.type
_entity.pdbx_description
1 polymer ?
#
loop_
_entity_poly.entity_id
_entity_poly.type
_entity_poly.pdbx_seq_one_letter_code
_entity_poly.pdbx_strand_id
1 'polypeptide(L)'
;MMIPKPSTIKRHLEAIITGLKYIFVKNRLTLRYPEMVQLLSENYRGMIKYYMDRCISCTLCARICPADAIKMYTVGENKLPGINYMRCIFCGFCVDICPKEALEFTNIHDLAYYTREEQIQKPIEFSKGPPKPIFKKEPMKIVVKLDKSRGLKYERT
;
A
#
# COMPACT_ATOMS: atom_id res chain seq x y z
N MET A 1 27.67 -23.50 -23.30
CA MET A 1 28.20 -22.28 -23.94
C MET A 1 28.78 -21.39 -22.84
N MET A 2 30.13 -21.37 -22.64
CA MET A 2 30.77 -20.56 -21.59
C MET A 2 30.82 -19.12 -22.09
N ILE A 3 30.16 -18.22 -21.36
CA ILE A 3 30.27 -16.76 -21.58
C ILE A 3 31.70 -16.37 -21.16
N PRO A 4 32.55 -15.82 -22.07
CA PRO A 4 33.89 -15.40 -21.70
C PRO A 4 33.82 -14.34 -20.61
N LYS A 5 34.54 -14.57 -19.51
CA LYS A 5 34.63 -13.59 -18.39
C LYS A 5 35.45 -12.39 -18.88
N PRO A 6 34.88 -11.19 -18.99
CA PRO A 6 35.63 -9.99 -19.30
C PRO A 6 36.71 -9.76 -18.21
N SER A 7 37.84 -9.17 -18.58
CA SER A 7 38.90 -8.85 -17.61
C SER A 7 38.33 -7.97 -16.49
N THR A 8 38.82 -8.14 -15.28
CA THR A 8 38.35 -7.41 -14.08
C THR A 8 38.39 -5.89 -14.28
N ILE A 9 39.45 -5.37 -14.94
CA ILE A 9 39.61 -3.94 -15.26
C ILE A 9 38.47 -3.45 -16.19
N LYS A 10 38.13 -4.22 -17.22
CA LYS A 10 37.06 -3.86 -18.15
C LYS A 10 35.70 -3.73 -17.45
N ARG A 11 35.39 -4.64 -16.51
CA ARG A 11 34.16 -4.57 -15.71
C ARG A 11 34.10 -3.33 -14.81
N HIS A 12 35.22 -2.97 -14.21
CA HIS A 12 35.27 -1.76 -13.38
C HIS A 12 35.10 -0.49 -14.23
N LEU A 13 35.69 -0.44 -15.42
CA LEU A 13 35.51 0.67 -16.35
C LEU A 13 34.07 0.77 -16.86
N GLU A 14 33.45 -0.34 -17.21
CA GLU A 14 32.03 -0.39 -17.60
C GLU A 14 31.10 0.10 -16.49
N ALA A 15 31.36 -0.28 -15.23
CA ALA A 15 30.60 0.19 -14.09
C ALA A 15 30.73 1.70 -13.87
N ILE A 16 31.93 2.25 -13.97
CA ILE A 16 32.20 3.71 -13.87
C ILE A 16 31.51 4.46 -14.99
N ILE A 17 31.66 4.01 -16.25
CA ILE A 17 31.01 4.62 -17.41
C ILE A 17 29.49 4.61 -17.26
N THR A 18 28.94 3.50 -16.79
CA THR A 18 27.50 3.37 -16.53
C THR A 18 27.05 4.37 -15.46
N GLY A 19 27.78 4.50 -14.37
CA GLY A 19 27.50 5.48 -13.31
C GLY A 19 27.53 6.91 -13.84
N LEU A 20 28.56 7.29 -14.62
CA LEU A 20 28.67 8.59 -15.25
C LEU A 20 27.49 8.87 -16.21
N LYS A 21 27.10 7.88 -17.01
CA LYS A 21 25.94 8.00 -17.90
C LYS A 21 24.66 8.35 -17.13
N TYR A 22 24.43 7.75 -15.95
CA TYR A 22 23.25 8.03 -15.14
C TYR A 22 23.23 9.41 -14.49
N ILE A 23 24.34 10.12 -14.40
CA ILE A 23 24.38 11.52 -13.95
C ILE A 23 23.61 12.42 -14.94
N PHE A 24 23.73 12.13 -16.24
CA PHE A 24 23.10 12.92 -17.31
C PHE A 24 21.70 12.42 -17.70
N VAL A 25 21.28 11.23 -17.27
CA VAL A 25 19.96 10.68 -17.54
C VAL A 25 18.93 11.32 -16.63
N LYS A 26 17.94 12.00 -17.18
CA LYS A 26 16.87 12.68 -16.43
C LYS A 26 15.79 11.72 -15.91
N ASN A 27 15.72 10.50 -16.41
CA ASN A 27 14.73 9.51 -15.99
C ASN A 27 15.12 8.93 -14.61
N ARG A 28 14.35 9.27 -13.58
CA ARG A 28 14.53 8.76 -12.23
C ARG A 28 13.43 7.77 -11.91
N LEU A 29 13.76 6.68 -11.22
CA LEU A 29 12.80 5.71 -10.69
C LEU A 29 12.14 6.18 -9.39
N THR A 30 12.69 7.23 -8.78
CA THR A 30 12.21 7.78 -7.51
C THR A 30 11.22 8.90 -7.72
N LEU A 31 10.14 8.89 -6.95
CA LEU A 31 9.17 9.99 -6.88
C LEU A 31 9.53 10.93 -5.75
N ARG A 32 9.29 12.21 -5.94
CA ARG A 32 9.38 13.21 -4.87
C ARG A 32 8.09 13.24 -4.06
N TYR A 33 7.88 12.22 -3.26
CA TYR A 33 6.76 12.18 -2.34
C TYR A 33 7.02 13.17 -1.18
N PRO A 34 6.04 13.98 -0.70
CA PRO A 34 4.62 13.98 -1.08
C PRO A 34 4.23 14.94 -2.22
N GLU A 35 5.17 15.67 -2.84
CA GLU A 35 4.85 16.64 -3.91
C GLU A 35 4.34 15.94 -5.18
N MET A 36 4.77 14.71 -5.39
CA MET A 36 4.40 13.88 -6.53
C MET A 36 3.83 12.56 -6.04
N VAL A 37 2.59 12.25 -6.40
CA VAL A 37 1.88 11.03 -6.01
C VAL A 37 1.52 10.22 -7.25
N GLN A 38 1.82 8.92 -7.21
CA GLN A 38 1.42 8.00 -8.27
C GLN A 38 -0.08 7.71 -8.18
N LEU A 39 -0.77 7.73 -9.33
CA LEU A 39 -2.12 7.21 -9.42
C LEU A 39 -2.09 5.70 -9.23
N LEU A 40 -2.80 5.25 -8.21
CA LEU A 40 -2.92 3.84 -7.87
C LEU A 40 -3.98 3.17 -8.76
N SER A 41 -3.80 1.87 -8.99
CA SER A 41 -4.81 1.05 -9.65
C SER A 41 -6.09 0.98 -8.81
N GLU A 42 -7.24 0.78 -9.46
CA GLU A 42 -8.52 0.55 -8.78
C GLU A 42 -8.49 -0.68 -7.87
N ASN A 43 -7.68 -1.67 -8.22
CA ASN A 43 -7.49 -2.90 -7.44
C ASN A 43 -6.39 -2.78 -6.37
N TYR A 44 -5.98 -1.56 -6.01
CA TYR A 44 -4.94 -1.35 -5.00
C TYR A 44 -5.43 -1.77 -3.61
N ARG A 45 -4.60 -2.55 -2.90
CA ARG A 45 -4.89 -3.02 -1.55
C ARG A 45 -4.32 -2.06 -0.50
N GLY A 46 -5.01 -0.94 -0.30
CA GLY A 46 -4.67 0.02 0.76
C GLY A 46 -5.33 -0.31 2.10
N MET A 47 -5.51 0.69 2.93
CA MET A 47 -6.16 0.55 4.24
C MET A 47 -7.58 0.02 4.09
N ILE A 48 -8.00 -0.82 5.02
CA ILE A 48 -9.33 -1.43 5.01
C ILE A 48 -10.32 -0.48 5.68
N LYS A 49 -11.48 -0.28 5.05
CA LYS A 49 -12.63 0.41 5.61
C LYS A 49 -13.68 -0.59 6.04
N TYR A 50 -14.29 -0.36 7.19
CA TYR A 50 -15.34 -1.19 7.74
C TYR A 50 -16.68 -0.45 7.74
N TYR A 51 -17.73 -1.11 7.28
CA TYR A 51 -19.13 -0.64 7.27
C TYR A 51 -19.92 -1.40 8.34
N MET A 52 -20.20 -0.72 9.43
CA MET A 52 -20.88 -1.33 10.60
C MET A 52 -22.32 -1.72 10.28
N ASP A 53 -22.98 -0.96 9.45
CA ASP A 53 -24.37 -1.14 9.00
C ASP A 53 -24.58 -2.43 8.18
N ARG A 54 -23.54 -2.87 7.46
CA ARG A 54 -23.59 -4.10 6.66
C ARG A 54 -23.19 -5.36 7.44
N CYS A 55 -22.56 -5.18 8.60
CA CYS A 55 -21.97 -6.29 9.36
C CYS A 55 -23.04 -7.13 10.07
N ILE A 56 -23.03 -8.44 9.83
CA ILE A 56 -23.92 -9.44 10.48
C ILE A 56 -23.26 -10.18 11.63
N SER A 57 -22.13 -9.72 12.14
CA SER A 57 -21.41 -10.32 13.29
C SER A 57 -21.00 -11.79 13.10
N CYS A 58 -20.79 -12.24 11.85
CA CYS A 58 -20.52 -13.65 11.51
C CYS A 58 -19.12 -14.14 11.90
N THR A 59 -18.21 -13.27 12.32
CA THR A 59 -16.83 -13.55 12.77
C THR A 59 -15.87 -14.13 11.73
N LEU A 60 -16.29 -14.34 10.49
CA LEU A 60 -15.47 -14.96 9.43
C LEU A 60 -14.18 -14.18 9.15
N CYS A 61 -14.25 -12.85 9.15
CA CYS A 61 -13.09 -11.98 8.90
C CYS A 61 -11.98 -12.16 9.95
N ALA A 62 -12.33 -12.39 11.22
CA ALA A 62 -11.35 -12.67 12.26
C ALA A 62 -10.76 -14.08 12.14
N ARG A 63 -11.59 -15.07 11.76
CA ARG A 63 -11.14 -16.48 11.64
C ARG A 63 -10.22 -16.72 10.45
N ILE A 64 -10.43 -16.02 9.33
CA ILE A 64 -9.62 -16.17 8.12
C ILE A 64 -8.29 -15.41 8.17
N CYS A 65 -8.13 -14.47 9.11
CA CYS A 65 -6.97 -13.59 9.15
C CYS A 65 -5.67 -14.33 9.49
N PRO A 66 -4.72 -14.48 8.57
CA PRO A 66 -3.49 -15.25 8.80
C PRO A 66 -2.55 -14.58 9.82
N ALA A 67 -2.67 -13.27 9.98
CA ALA A 67 -1.83 -12.47 10.88
C ALA A 67 -2.51 -12.20 12.25
N ASP A 68 -3.72 -12.76 12.49
CA ASP A 68 -4.53 -12.47 13.68
C ASP A 68 -4.65 -10.96 13.96
N ALA A 69 -4.83 -10.19 12.89
CA ALA A 69 -4.94 -8.74 12.95
C ALA A 69 -6.36 -8.26 13.27
N ILE A 70 -7.38 -9.09 13.08
CA ILE A 70 -8.77 -8.75 13.33
C ILE A 70 -9.23 -9.45 14.60
N LYS A 71 -9.72 -8.66 15.57
CA LYS A 71 -10.32 -9.16 16.80
C LYS A 71 -11.77 -8.74 16.88
N MET A 72 -12.61 -9.64 17.46
CA MET A 72 -14.01 -9.36 17.68
C MET A 72 -14.20 -8.72 19.06
N TYR A 73 -14.89 -7.60 19.08
CA TYR A 73 -15.24 -6.86 20.29
C TYR A 73 -16.76 -6.92 20.51
N THR A 74 -17.17 -7.11 21.75
CA THR A 74 -18.59 -7.05 22.11
C THR A 74 -19.03 -5.60 22.22
N VAL A 75 -19.98 -5.20 21.39
CA VAL A 75 -20.59 -3.86 21.38
C VAL A 75 -22.09 -4.06 21.49
N GLY A 76 -22.64 -3.88 22.70
CA GLY A 76 -24.02 -4.27 23.01
C GLY A 76 -24.20 -5.78 22.87
N GLU A 77 -25.19 -6.22 22.11
CA GLU A 77 -25.48 -7.64 21.85
C GLU A 77 -24.64 -8.22 20.68
N ASN A 78 -24.00 -7.37 19.88
CA ASN A 78 -23.27 -7.77 18.69
C ASN A 78 -21.76 -7.91 18.92
N LYS A 79 -21.14 -8.85 18.20
CA LYS A 79 -19.68 -8.97 18.10
C LYS A 79 -19.21 -8.31 16.80
N LEU A 80 -18.50 -7.21 16.92
CA LEU A 80 -18.03 -6.42 15.78
C LEU A 80 -16.51 -6.48 15.64
N PRO A 81 -15.97 -6.47 14.41
CA PRO A 81 -14.55 -6.54 14.18
C PRO A 81 -13.84 -5.20 14.48
N GLY A 82 -12.69 -5.28 15.12
CA GLY A 82 -11.70 -4.24 15.17
C GLY A 82 -10.41 -4.73 14.51
N ILE A 83 -9.55 -3.85 14.09
CA ILE A 83 -8.32 -4.16 13.37
C ILE A 83 -7.08 -3.65 14.10
N ASN A 84 -6.01 -4.43 14.03
CA ASN A 84 -4.67 -4.04 14.46
C ASN A 84 -3.78 -3.91 13.21
N TYR A 85 -3.53 -2.70 12.77
CA TYR A 85 -2.73 -2.42 11.58
C TYR A 85 -1.24 -2.76 11.74
N MET A 86 -0.70 -2.87 12.96
CA MET A 86 0.67 -3.34 13.19
C MET A 86 0.86 -4.81 12.78
N ARG A 87 -0.23 -5.60 12.76
CA ARG A 87 -0.21 -7.02 12.40
C ARG A 87 -0.76 -7.28 11.01
N CYS A 88 -1.52 -6.33 10.46
CA CYS A 88 -2.17 -6.48 9.15
C CYS A 88 -1.16 -6.53 8.02
N ILE A 89 -1.23 -7.59 7.20
CA ILE A 89 -0.38 -7.77 6.01
C ILE A 89 -1.11 -7.41 4.71
N PHE A 90 -2.29 -6.81 4.79
CA PHE A 90 -3.10 -6.37 3.64
C PHE A 90 -3.38 -7.47 2.61
N CYS A 91 -3.50 -8.72 3.04
CA CYS A 91 -3.73 -9.87 2.15
C CYS A 91 -5.11 -9.88 1.47
N GLY A 92 -6.12 -9.25 2.07
CA GLY A 92 -7.47 -9.13 1.52
C GLY A 92 -8.44 -10.26 1.88
N PHE A 93 -7.99 -11.34 2.49
CA PHE A 93 -8.87 -12.48 2.80
C PHE A 93 -10.12 -12.12 3.60
N CYS A 94 -10.01 -11.13 4.49
CA CYS A 94 -11.16 -10.65 5.28
C CYS A 94 -12.17 -9.88 4.42
N VAL A 95 -11.72 -9.21 3.36
CA VAL A 95 -12.59 -8.51 2.38
C VAL A 95 -13.29 -9.55 1.53
N ASP A 96 -12.53 -10.50 0.96
CA ASP A 96 -13.03 -11.51 0.02
C ASP A 96 -14.04 -12.47 0.68
N ILE A 97 -13.83 -12.84 1.96
CA ILE A 97 -14.71 -13.76 2.69
C ILE A 97 -16.01 -13.12 3.20
N CYS A 98 -16.12 -11.80 3.18
CA CYS A 98 -17.26 -11.11 3.80
C CYS A 98 -18.54 -11.24 2.96
N PRO A 99 -19.57 -11.98 3.42
CA PRO A 99 -20.77 -12.24 2.62
C PRO A 99 -21.66 -11.00 2.45
N LYS A 100 -21.41 -9.96 3.23
CA LYS A 100 -22.15 -8.68 3.20
C LYS A 100 -21.32 -7.49 2.74
N GLU A 101 -20.10 -7.77 2.22
CA GLU A 101 -19.19 -6.69 1.74
C GLU A 101 -19.04 -5.55 2.76
N ALA A 102 -18.99 -5.95 4.06
CA ALA A 102 -18.82 -4.99 5.15
C ALA A 102 -17.38 -4.50 5.31
N LEU A 103 -16.44 -5.08 4.59
CA LEU A 103 -15.02 -4.69 4.53
C LEU A 103 -14.64 -4.39 3.09
N GLU A 104 -13.93 -3.28 2.87
CA GLU A 104 -13.53 -2.82 1.55
C GLU A 104 -12.13 -2.21 1.59
N PHE A 105 -11.35 -2.37 0.54
CA PHE A 105 -10.08 -1.68 0.40
C PHE A 105 -10.28 -0.22 0.00
N THR A 106 -9.43 0.64 0.52
CA THR A 106 -9.32 2.03 0.08
C THR A 106 -8.01 2.23 -0.68
N ASN A 107 -7.88 3.36 -1.37
CA ASN A 107 -6.63 3.75 -2.02
C ASN A 107 -5.65 4.47 -1.07
N ILE A 108 -5.96 4.48 0.24
CA ILE A 108 -5.13 5.14 1.25
C ILE A 108 -4.08 4.14 1.73
N HIS A 109 -2.80 4.52 1.66
CA HIS A 109 -1.67 3.65 2.02
C HIS A 109 -0.60 4.37 2.86
N ASP A 110 -0.69 5.69 2.97
CA ASP A 110 0.36 6.57 3.48
C ASP A 110 -0.02 7.21 4.82
N LEU A 111 -0.59 6.41 5.73
CA LEU A 111 -0.90 6.85 7.08
C LEU A 111 0.30 6.70 8.02
N ALA A 112 0.54 7.74 8.80
CA ALA A 112 1.49 7.73 9.89
C ALA A 112 0.75 7.88 11.22
N TYR A 113 1.20 7.13 12.22
CA TYR A 113 0.66 7.15 13.58
C TYR A 113 1.75 7.56 14.56
N TYR A 114 1.41 8.34 15.57
CA TYR A 114 2.37 8.77 16.60
C TYR A 114 2.55 7.70 17.68
N THR A 115 1.50 6.92 17.96
CA THR A 115 1.50 5.89 19.00
C THR A 115 1.09 4.53 18.43
N ARG A 116 1.46 3.45 19.13
CA ARG A 116 1.05 2.09 18.77
C ARG A 116 -0.45 1.88 18.95
N GLU A 117 -1.02 2.51 19.95
CA GLU A 117 -2.43 2.39 20.33
C GLU A 117 -3.34 2.89 19.20
N GLU A 118 -2.94 3.94 18.49
CA GLU A 118 -3.68 4.48 17.34
C GLU A 118 -3.78 3.50 16.16
N GLN A 119 -2.86 2.55 16.08
CA GLN A 119 -2.90 1.50 15.05
C GLN A 119 -3.86 0.37 15.40
N ILE A 120 -4.37 0.32 16.65
CA ILE A 120 -5.36 -0.64 17.10
C ILE A 120 -6.72 0.03 17.07
N GLN A 121 -7.46 -0.17 16.02
CA GLN A 121 -8.77 0.43 15.85
C GLN A 121 -9.88 -0.51 16.36
N LYS A 122 -10.61 -0.05 17.37
CA LYS A 122 -11.84 -0.70 17.85
C LYS A 122 -12.97 -0.53 16.82
N PRO A 123 -14.08 -1.29 16.90
CA PRO A 123 -15.12 -1.27 15.86
C PRO A 123 -15.64 0.11 15.48
N ILE A 124 -15.82 1.01 16.45
CA ILE A 124 -16.29 2.38 16.22
C ILE A 124 -15.25 3.21 15.45
N GLU A 125 -13.97 3.07 15.81
CA GLU A 125 -12.87 3.76 15.13
C GLU A 125 -12.65 3.19 13.73
N PHE A 126 -12.70 1.87 13.62
CA PHE A 126 -12.57 1.16 12.36
C PHE A 126 -13.68 1.52 11.36
N SER A 127 -14.91 1.75 11.85
CA SER A 127 -16.03 2.18 11.00
C SER A 127 -15.89 3.59 10.44
N LYS A 128 -15.14 4.48 11.11
CA LYS A 128 -14.83 5.81 10.57
C LYS A 128 -13.97 5.73 9.31
N GLY A 129 -13.26 4.63 9.13
CA GLY A 129 -12.30 4.42 8.04
C GLY A 129 -11.01 5.20 8.22
N PRO A 130 -10.02 4.97 7.35
CA PRO A 130 -8.76 5.66 7.42
C PRO A 130 -8.93 7.15 7.09
N PRO A 131 -8.26 8.06 7.84
CA PRO A 131 -8.26 9.47 7.52
C PRO A 131 -7.62 9.72 6.16
N LYS A 132 -8.13 10.71 5.42
CA LYS A 132 -7.49 11.11 4.17
C LYS A 132 -6.15 11.78 4.47
N PRO A 133 -5.09 11.49 3.69
CA PRO A 133 -3.80 12.14 3.87
C PRO A 133 -3.93 13.66 3.65
N ILE A 134 -3.32 14.44 4.54
CA ILE A 134 -3.34 15.90 4.49
C ILE A 134 -2.07 16.36 3.79
N PHE A 135 -2.19 16.87 2.58
CA PHE A 135 -1.08 17.49 1.86
C PHE A 135 -1.10 19.02 2.04
N LYS A 136 0.08 19.62 2.25
CA LYS A 136 0.20 21.10 2.32
C LYS A 136 -0.14 21.79 0.99
N LYS A 137 0.07 21.09 -0.13
CA LYS A 137 -0.34 21.49 -1.48
C LYS A 137 -0.91 20.27 -2.18
N GLU A 138 -1.83 20.45 -3.11
CA GLU A 138 -2.30 19.33 -3.92
C GLU A 138 -1.11 18.66 -4.63
N PRO A 139 -0.92 17.36 -4.42
CA PRO A 139 0.19 16.65 -5.04
C PRO A 139 -0.03 16.51 -6.54
N MET A 140 1.07 16.62 -7.29
CA MET A 140 1.04 16.35 -8.72
C MET A 140 0.79 14.86 -8.95
N LYS A 141 -0.29 14.53 -9.65
CA LYS A 141 -0.62 13.15 -10.01
C LYS A 141 0.24 12.70 -11.19
N ILE A 142 0.80 11.50 -11.08
CA ILE A 142 1.72 10.94 -12.07
C ILE A 142 1.25 9.55 -12.44
N VAL A 143 1.29 9.26 -13.73
CA VAL A 143 1.08 7.91 -14.28
C VAL A 143 2.42 7.32 -14.67
N VAL A 144 2.63 6.07 -14.31
CA VAL A 144 3.83 5.33 -14.70
C VAL A 144 3.53 4.57 -15.99
N LYS A 145 4.31 4.84 -17.04
CA LYS A 145 4.27 4.11 -18.30
C LYS A 145 5.53 3.31 -18.51
N LEU A 146 5.40 2.13 -19.07
CA LEU A 146 6.54 1.30 -19.46
C LEU A 146 6.99 1.69 -20.86
N ASP A 147 8.18 2.26 -20.97
CA ASP A 147 8.87 2.50 -22.25
C ASP A 147 9.78 1.31 -22.55
N LYS A 148 9.62 0.68 -23.71
CA LYS A 148 10.40 -0.50 -24.12
C LYS A 148 11.90 -0.25 -24.21
N SER A 149 12.31 0.99 -24.48
CA SER A 149 13.72 1.37 -24.67
C SER A 149 14.37 1.94 -23.41
N ARG A 150 13.59 2.58 -22.52
CA ARG A 150 14.08 3.35 -21.37
C ARG A 150 13.59 2.86 -20.01
N GLY A 151 12.74 1.81 -19.98
CA GLY A 151 12.13 1.31 -18.76
C GLY A 151 10.93 2.16 -18.29
N LEU A 152 10.79 2.38 -16.98
CA LEU A 152 9.69 3.14 -16.42
C LEU A 152 9.84 4.64 -16.72
N LYS A 153 8.78 5.26 -17.22
CA LYS A 153 8.69 6.69 -17.47
C LYS A 153 7.52 7.28 -16.70
N TYR A 154 7.76 8.38 -16.01
CA TYR A 154 6.74 9.12 -15.28
C TYR A 154 6.17 10.23 -16.16
N GLU A 155 4.84 10.22 -16.37
CA GLU A 155 4.13 11.25 -17.10
C GLU A 155 3.15 11.96 -16.17
N ARG A 156 3.05 13.29 -16.31
CA ARG A 156 2.06 14.10 -15.59
C ARG A 156 0.69 13.89 -16.21
N THR A 157 -0.32 13.76 -15.39
CA THR A 157 -1.74 13.79 -15.81
C THR A 157 -2.26 15.20 -15.80
#